data_bf2931a841cf9b345c78c6c2e9686e61
#
_entry.id   bf2931a841cf9b345c78c6c2e9686e61
#
_cell.length_a   1.000
_cell.length_b   1.000
_cell.length_c   1.000
_cell.angle_alpha   90.00
_cell.angle_beta   90.00
_cell.angle_gamma   90.00
#
_symmetry.space_group_name_H-M   'P 1'
#
loop_
_entity.id
_entity.type
_entity.pdbx_description
1 polymer ?
#
loop_
_entity_poly.entity_id
_entity_poly.type
_entity_poly.pdbx_seq_one_letter_code
_entity_poly.pdbx_strand_id
1 'polypeptide(L)'
;MHTANINKFIGMTLDELHNAEVKHPKFCDDFTGAREWFIVDELERWRKVNSRAPYHADAILNEEILEALEAYKQGDLEHCLQELSQCGAVIFRMMEFVENEMEA
;
A
#
# COMPACT_ATOMS: atom_id res chain seq x y z
N MET A 1 5.90 -13.62 10.00
CA MET A 1 4.42 -13.62 10.22
C MET A 1 3.94 -15.06 10.24
N HIS A 2 3.12 -15.43 11.23
CA HIS A 2 2.56 -16.77 11.31
C HIS A 2 1.45 -16.98 10.28
N THR A 3 1.33 -18.20 9.75
CA THR A 3 0.31 -18.57 8.76
C THR A 3 -1.12 -18.25 9.24
N ALA A 4 -1.42 -18.47 10.51
CA ALA A 4 -2.74 -18.16 11.07
C ALA A 4 -3.07 -16.67 11.00
N ASN A 5 -2.09 -15.80 11.22
CA ASN A 5 -2.26 -14.35 11.09
C ASN A 5 -2.44 -13.93 9.63
N ILE A 6 -1.69 -14.55 8.72
CA ILE A 6 -1.84 -14.30 7.28
C ILE A 6 -3.26 -14.62 6.84
N ASN A 7 -3.78 -15.80 7.21
CA ASN A 7 -5.13 -16.21 6.83
C ASN A 7 -6.20 -15.29 7.44
N LYS A 8 -6.00 -14.87 8.68
CA LYS A 8 -6.89 -13.91 9.34
C LYS A 8 -6.94 -12.57 8.60
N PHE A 9 -5.79 -12.01 8.25
CA PHE A 9 -5.70 -10.72 7.57
C PHE A 9 -6.26 -10.79 6.15
N ILE A 10 -5.99 -11.90 5.45
CA ILE A 10 -6.58 -12.14 4.12
C ILE A 10 -8.12 -12.19 4.23
N GLY A 11 -8.65 -12.92 5.22
CA GLY A 11 -10.09 -13.02 5.43
C GLY A 11 -10.73 -11.66 5.72
N MET A 12 -10.13 -10.88 6.62
CA MET A 12 -10.61 -9.52 6.92
C MET A 12 -10.61 -8.64 5.67
N THR A 13 -9.55 -8.72 4.86
CA THR A 13 -9.41 -7.92 3.65
C THR A 13 -10.43 -8.33 2.58
N LEU A 14 -10.66 -9.63 2.42
CA LEU A 14 -11.67 -10.14 1.48
C LEU A 14 -13.08 -9.70 1.89
N ASP A 15 -13.40 -9.71 3.18
CA ASP A 15 -14.69 -9.23 3.68
C ASP A 15 -14.88 -7.74 3.36
N GLU A 16 -13.84 -6.92 3.57
CA GLU A 16 -13.89 -5.50 3.25
C GLU A 16 -13.98 -5.25 1.74
N LEU A 17 -13.29 -6.04 0.94
CA LEU A 17 -13.40 -5.97 -0.51
C LEU A 17 -14.84 -6.25 -0.97
N HIS A 18 -15.45 -7.29 -0.42
CA HIS A 18 -16.83 -7.63 -0.74
C HIS A 18 -17.79 -6.50 -0.34
N ASN A 19 -17.65 -5.97 0.87
CA ASN A 19 -18.45 -4.84 1.35
C ASN A 19 -18.29 -3.60 0.46
N ALA A 20 -17.06 -3.30 0.07
CA ALA A 20 -16.76 -2.16 -0.80
C ALA A 20 -17.40 -2.30 -2.18
N GLU A 21 -17.36 -3.50 -2.76
CA GLU A 21 -17.96 -3.77 -4.07
C GLU A 21 -19.48 -3.62 -4.04
N VAL A 22 -20.12 -4.00 -2.93
CA VAL A 22 -21.56 -3.81 -2.74
C VAL A 22 -21.93 -2.33 -2.60
N LYS A 23 -21.19 -1.59 -1.80
CA LYS A 23 -21.44 -0.16 -1.53
C LYS A 23 -21.06 0.74 -2.69
N HIS A 24 -19.97 0.40 -3.38
CA HIS A 24 -19.36 1.20 -4.43
C HIS A 24 -19.04 0.33 -5.64
N PRO A 25 -20.08 -0.07 -6.43
CA PRO A 25 -19.87 -0.98 -7.57
C PRO A 25 -18.93 -0.40 -8.63
N LYS A 26 -18.84 0.93 -8.71
CA LYS A 26 -17.81 1.61 -9.50
C LYS A 26 -16.71 2.06 -8.57
N PHE A 27 -15.50 1.48 -8.74
CA PHE A 27 -14.38 1.76 -7.86
C PHE A 27 -13.88 3.21 -7.96
N CYS A 28 -13.54 3.66 -9.17
CA CYS A 28 -12.98 4.99 -9.38
C CYS A 28 -13.15 5.43 -10.84
N ASP A 29 -12.96 6.72 -11.10
CA ASP A 29 -12.90 7.25 -12.46
C ASP A 29 -11.48 7.16 -13.02
N ASP A 30 -10.48 7.46 -12.19
CA ASP A 30 -9.07 7.42 -12.57
C ASP A 30 -8.25 6.73 -11.48
N PHE A 31 -7.15 6.09 -11.87
CA PHE A 31 -6.24 5.45 -10.93
C PHE A 31 -5.60 6.47 -9.99
N THR A 32 -5.20 7.62 -10.52
CA THR A 32 -4.62 8.70 -9.73
C THR A 32 -4.94 10.06 -10.35
N GLY A 33 -5.22 11.03 -9.50
CA GLY A 33 -5.34 12.44 -9.89
C GLY A 33 -4.03 13.21 -9.77
N ALA A 34 -2.96 12.56 -9.29
CA ALA A 34 -1.68 13.22 -9.07
C ALA A 34 -0.95 13.47 -10.39
N ARG A 35 -0.32 14.63 -10.50
CA ARG A 35 0.54 14.97 -11.63
C ARG A 35 1.91 14.32 -11.47
N GLU A 36 2.57 14.02 -12.58
CA GLU A 36 3.86 13.34 -12.58
C GLU A 36 4.91 14.07 -11.74
N TRP A 37 5.00 15.39 -11.85
CA TRP A 37 5.98 16.17 -11.07
C TRP A 37 5.76 16.03 -9.57
N PHE A 38 4.50 15.96 -9.12
CA PHE A 38 4.17 15.78 -7.71
C PHE A 38 4.61 14.40 -7.22
N ILE A 39 4.33 13.38 -8.03
CA ILE A 39 4.74 12.00 -7.69
C ILE A 39 6.26 11.92 -7.55
N VAL A 40 7.00 12.49 -8.49
CA VAL A 40 8.47 12.48 -8.47
C VAL A 40 9.00 13.20 -7.23
N ASP A 41 8.48 14.38 -6.90
CA ASP A 41 8.92 15.15 -5.74
C ASP A 41 8.63 14.42 -4.43
N GLU A 42 7.42 13.88 -4.28
CA GLU A 42 7.03 13.14 -3.08
C GLU A 42 7.84 11.85 -2.93
N LEU A 43 8.10 11.15 -4.03
CA LEU A 43 8.88 9.93 -4.01
C LEU A 43 10.31 10.20 -3.56
N GLU A 44 10.94 11.26 -4.06
CA GLU A 44 12.27 11.68 -3.62
C GLU A 44 12.30 11.98 -2.12
N ARG A 45 11.28 12.67 -1.63
CA ARG A 45 11.14 13.01 -0.22
C ARG A 45 11.07 11.76 0.66
N TRP A 46 10.20 10.79 0.32
CA TRP A 46 10.04 9.58 1.12
C TRP A 46 11.23 8.64 1.02
N ARG A 47 11.92 8.60 -0.13
CA ARG A 47 13.18 7.86 -0.26
C ARG A 47 14.24 8.40 0.69
N LYS A 48 14.33 9.71 0.87
CA LYS A 48 15.23 10.31 1.85
C LYS A 48 14.88 9.94 3.27
N VAL A 49 13.59 10.04 3.62
CA VAL A 49 13.09 9.66 4.95
C VAL A 49 13.42 8.20 5.26
N ASN A 50 13.23 7.31 4.28
CA ASN A 50 13.40 5.87 4.46
C ASN A 50 14.86 5.40 4.30
N SER A 51 15.80 6.31 4.00
CA SER A 51 17.21 5.96 3.80
C SER A 51 17.95 5.64 5.09
N ARG A 52 17.39 5.99 6.25
CA ARG A 52 18.01 5.77 7.55
C ARG A 52 16.98 5.67 8.66
N ALA A 53 17.38 4.94 9.74
CA ALA A 53 16.54 4.79 10.94
C ALA A 53 16.30 6.14 11.65
N PRO A 54 15.20 6.31 12.39
CA PRO A 54 14.19 5.26 12.62
C PRO A 54 13.26 5.06 11.42
N TYR A 55 12.83 3.81 11.21
CA TYR A 55 11.91 3.46 10.11
C TYR A 55 10.47 3.43 10.61
N HIS A 56 9.57 4.06 9.87
CA HIS A 56 8.15 4.11 10.20
C HIS A 56 7.31 3.47 9.10
N ALA A 57 6.32 2.69 9.48
CA ALA A 57 5.51 1.91 8.55
C ALA A 57 4.77 2.80 7.53
N ASP A 58 4.23 3.93 7.97
CA ASP A 58 3.54 4.87 7.10
C ASP A 58 4.47 5.46 6.03
N ALA A 59 5.70 5.80 6.40
CA ALA A 59 6.68 6.32 5.45
C ALA A 59 7.06 5.26 4.41
N ILE A 60 7.21 4.01 4.82
CA ILE A 60 7.50 2.89 3.92
C ILE A 60 6.33 2.69 2.96
N LEU A 61 5.09 2.70 3.46
CA LEU A 61 3.90 2.55 2.63
C LEU A 61 3.76 3.70 1.63
N ASN A 62 4.03 4.93 2.05
CA ASN A 62 3.97 6.09 1.17
C ASN A 62 4.93 5.96 -0.01
N GLU A 63 6.16 5.50 0.23
CA GLU A 63 7.12 5.26 -0.85
C GLU A 63 6.61 4.19 -1.81
N GLU A 64 6.11 3.07 -1.32
CA GLU A 64 5.60 1.97 -2.15
C GLU A 64 4.40 2.40 -2.99
N ILE A 65 3.44 3.12 -2.43
CA ILE A 65 2.29 3.64 -3.17
C ILE A 65 2.73 4.59 -4.28
N LEU A 66 3.66 5.49 -3.98
CA LEU A 66 4.15 6.46 -4.96
C LEU A 66 4.91 5.77 -6.09
N GLU A 67 5.65 4.69 -5.80
CA GLU A 67 6.30 3.89 -6.85
C GLU A 67 5.26 3.24 -7.77
N ALA A 68 4.13 2.78 -7.22
CA ALA A 68 3.04 2.24 -8.03
C ALA A 68 2.43 3.33 -8.92
N LEU A 69 2.21 4.54 -8.39
CA LEU A 69 1.69 5.67 -9.17
C LEU A 69 2.65 6.07 -10.29
N GLU A 70 3.95 6.09 -10.00
CA GLU A 70 4.98 6.42 -10.99
C GLU A 70 4.97 5.38 -12.12
N ALA A 71 4.97 4.11 -11.79
CA ALA A 71 4.92 3.04 -12.79
C ALA A 71 3.66 3.13 -13.65
N TYR A 72 2.52 3.42 -13.04
CA TYR A 72 1.26 3.62 -13.78
C TYR A 72 1.37 4.77 -14.79
N LYS A 73 1.89 5.92 -14.36
CA LYS A 73 2.07 7.09 -15.23
C LYS A 73 3.03 6.84 -16.38
N GLN A 74 4.01 5.96 -16.18
CA GLN A 74 4.96 5.55 -17.21
C GLN A 74 4.39 4.51 -18.18
N GLY A 75 3.19 4.01 -17.92
CA GLY A 75 2.56 2.97 -18.71
C GLY A 75 3.07 1.57 -18.41
N ASP A 76 3.88 1.40 -17.38
CA ASP A 76 4.41 0.11 -16.96
C ASP A 76 3.43 -0.57 -15.98
N LEU A 77 2.38 -1.16 -16.54
CA LEU A 77 1.29 -1.73 -15.77
C LEU A 77 1.71 -2.98 -14.98
N GLU A 78 2.62 -3.77 -15.52
CA GLU A 78 3.14 -4.95 -14.83
C GLU A 78 3.92 -4.55 -13.58
N HIS A 79 4.80 -3.56 -13.70
CA HIS A 79 5.55 -3.02 -12.57
C HIS A 79 4.61 -2.36 -11.55
N CYS A 80 3.59 -1.65 -12.03
CA CYS A 80 2.58 -1.05 -11.16
C CYS A 80 1.88 -2.12 -10.32
N LEU A 81 1.45 -3.22 -10.92
CA LEU A 81 0.82 -4.32 -10.22
C LEU A 81 1.74 -4.93 -9.17
N GLN A 82 3.03 -5.09 -9.50
CA GLN A 82 4.04 -5.59 -8.56
C GLN A 82 4.19 -4.66 -7.36
N GLU A 83 4.27 -3.34 -7.58
CA GLU A 83 4.37 -2.36 -6.51
C GLU A 83 3.12 -2.34 -5.62
N LEU A 84 1.93 -2.51 -6.20
CA LEU A 84 0.69 -2.64 -5.43
C LEU A 84 0.71 -3.90 -4.55
N SER A 85 1.28 -4.99 -5.05
CA SER A 85 1.46 -6.21 -4.26
C SER A 85 2.39 -5.95 -3.06
N GLN A 86 3.44 -5.18 -3.25
CA GLN A 86 4.33 -4.78 -2.16
C GLN A 86 3.61 -3.89 -1.15
N CYS A 87 2.75 -2.98 -1.60
CA CYS A 87 1.88 -2.20 -0.71
C CYS A 87 1.02 -3.12 0.16
N GLY A 88 0.42 -4.15 -0.44
CA GLY A 88 -0.38 -5.13 0.29
C GLY A 88 0.42 -5.85 1.37
N ALA A 89 1.67 -6.22 1.06
CA ALA A 89 2.56 -6.85 2.02
C ALA A 89 2.88 -5.91 3.19
N VAL A 90 3.14 -4.64 2.92
CA VAL A 90 3.38 -3.65 3.97
C VAL A 90 2.14 -3.49 4.85
N ILE A 91 0.95 -3.43 4.25
CA ILE A 91 -0.30 -3.31 5.00
C ILE A 91 -0.51 -4.52 5.91
N PHE A 92 -0.25 -5.74 5.45
CA PHE A 92 -0.36 -6.92 6.30
C PHE A 92 0.62 -6.87 7.48
N ARG A 93 1.84 -6.38 7.26
CA ARG A 93 2.81 -6.18 8.35
C ARG A 93 2.36 -5.10 9.33
N MET A 94 1.70 -4.06 8.85
CA MET A 94 1.09 -3.05 9.71
C MET A 94 -0.04 -3.64 10.55
N MET A 95 -0.87 -4.50 9.96
CA MET A 95 -1.93 -5.20 10.68
C MET A 95 -1.35 -6.08 11.80
N GLU A 96 -0.29 -6.80 11.51
CA GLU A 96 0.41 -7.62 12.51
C GLU A 96 0.98 -6.76 13.65
N PHE A 97 1.58 -5.64 13.31
CA PHE A 97 2.12 -4.70 14.30
C PHE A 97 1.02 -4.23 15.27
N VAL A 98 -0.14 -3.84 14.73
CA VAL A 98 -1.28 -3.40 15.53
C VAL A 98 -1.82 -4.55 16.40
N GLU A 99 -1.95 -5.75 15.84
CA GLU A 99 -2.44 -6.90 16.58
C GLU A 99 -1.52 -7.25 17.76
N ASN A 100 -0.21 -7.17 17.56
CA ASN A 100 0.76 -7.38 18.62
C ASN A 100 0.60 -6.34 19.74
N GLU A 101 0.31 -5.10 19.42
CA GLU A 101 0.04 -4.04 20.39
C GLU A 101 -1.24 -4.35 21.18
N MET A 102 -2.27 -4.90 20.55
CA MET A 102 -3.53 -5.25 21.20
C MET A 102 -3.37 -6.40 22.19
N GLU A 103 -2.42 -7.29 21.93
CA GLU A 103 -2.13 -8.46 22.78
C GLU A 103 -1.14 -8.16 23.92
N ALA A 104 -0.51 -7.01 23.90
CA ALA A 104 0.50 -6.62 24.88
C ALA A 104 -0.10 -6.24 26.24
#